data_bf090f7db08bffac2facce37f358cdc2
#
_entry.id   bf090f7db08bffac2facce37f358cdc2
#
_cell.length_a   1.000
_cell.length_b   1.000
_cell.length_c   1.000
_cell.angle_alpha   90.00
_cell.angle_beta   90.00
_cell.angle_gamma   90.00
#
_symmetry.space_group_name_H-M   'P 1'
#
loop_
_entity.id
_entity.type
_entity.pdbx_description
1 polymer ?
#
loop_
_entity_poly.entity_id
_entity_poly.type
_entity_poly.pdbx_seq_one_letter_code
_entity_poly.pdbx_strand_id
1 'polypeptide(L)'
;MLFRSGASVSRETISRITDKVIEEMNDWCSRPLDGVYAAIFIDAIVVKVRDGQVANRPVYAAIGVTLEGCKDILGLWAGTGGEGAKFWMAVLTDLKNRGISDVFFLVCDGLKGLPEVVANVWPLTTVQTCVIHLIRNTFRLASKRDWDAIKRAIRPIYTAVSATAAAAALDELDAEWGQQYGAVIRLWRNAWQEFIPFLDYDTEIRTVLCSTNAIESLNARYRRAVKARGHFPTEQAALKCLYLVTRSLDPTGKGQARWTMRWKPAINAFAITFGDRFPAAETY
;
A
#
# COMPACT_ATOMS: atom_id res chain seq x y z
N MET A 1 -31.58 -7.65 9.53
CA MET A 1 -32.91 -7.52 8.95
C MET A 1 -32.75 -7.57 7.42
N LEU A 2 -33.08 -8.68 6.79
CA LEU A 2 -33.07 -8.86 5.34
C LEU A 2 -34.38 -8.28 4.80
N PHE A 3 -34.30 -7.19 4.06
CA PHE A 3 -35.46 -6.73 3.26
C PHE A 3 -35.68 -7.75 2.16
N ARG A 4 -36.66 -8.60 2.31
CA ARG A 4 -37.29 -9.36 1.21
C ARG A 4 -38.18 -8.40 0.44
N SER A 5 -37.59 -7.66 -0.52
CA SER A 5 -38.37 -7.09 -1.58
C SER A 5 -38.78 -8.23 -2.52
N GLY A 6 -40.07 -8.48 -2.72
CA GLY A 6 -40.59 -9.54 -3.56
C GLY A 6 -40.42 -9.32 -5.09
N ALA A 7 -39.38 -8.61 -5.51
CA ALA A 7 -39.00 -8.42 -6.89
C ALA A 7 -38.17 -9.62 -7.37
N SER A 8 -38.72 -10.45 -8.25
CA SER A 8 -37.94 -11.46 -8.96
C SER A 8 -37.07 -10.77 -10.01
N VAL A 9 -35.77 -10.82 -9.83
CA VAL A 9 -34.80 -10.30 -10.82
C VAL A 9 -34.45 -11.44 -11.78
N SER A 10 -34.60 -11.24 -13.09
CA SER A 10 -34.25 -12.26 -14.08
C SER A 10 -32.72 -12.48 -14.12
N ARG A 11 -32.28 -13.68 -14.56
CA ARG A 11 -30.85 -13.99 -14.77
C ARG A 11 -30.21 -13.03 -15.76
N GLU A 12 -30.91 -12.63 -16.80
CA GLU A 12 -30.47 -11.66 -17.82
C GLU A 12 -30.22 -10.27 -17.20
N THR A 13 -31.14 -9.83 -16.32
CA THR A 13 -30.92 -8.55 -15.59
C THR A 13 -29.69 -8.59 -14.69
N ILE A 14 -29.48 -9.70 -13.97
CA ILE A 14 -28.28 -9.87 -13.15
C ILE A 14 -27.01 -9.87 -14.01
N SER A 15 -27.02 -10.62 -15.14
CA SER A 15 -25.89 -10.66 -16.09
C SER A 15 -25.59 -9.25 -16.61
N ARG A 16 -26.57 -8.54 -17.13
CA ARG A 16 -26.41 -7.17 -17.66
C ARG A 16 -25.85 -6.19 -16.63
N ILE A 17 -26.33 -6.24 -15.38
CA ILE A 17 -25.77 -5.40 -14.30
C ILE A 17 -24.32 -5.80 -13.99
N THR A 18 -24.04 -7.10 -14.02
CA THR A 18 -22.68 -7.62 -13.78
C THR A 18 -21.72 -7.21 -14.88
N ASP A 19 -22.14 -7.31 -16.14
CA ASP A 19 -21.34 -6.93 -17.31
C ASP A 19 -21.02 -5.44 -17.30
N LYS A 20 -22.02 -4.60 -17.01
CA LYS A 20 -21.83 -3.15 -16.86
C LYS A 20 -20.81 -2.81 -15.75
N VAL A 21 -20.84 -3.49 -14.61
CA VAL A 21 -19.85 -3.27 -13.54
C VAL A 21 -18.44 -3.68 -13.98
N ILE A 22 -18.31 -4.71 -14.82
CA ILE A 22 -17.00 -5.12 -15.37
C ILE A 22 -16.46 -4.07 -16.34
N GLU A 23 -17.29 -3.54 -17.22
CA GLU A 23 -16.92 -2.44 -18.13
C GLU A 23 -16.44 -1.22 -17.34
N GLU A 24 -17.24 -0.75 -16.38
CA GLU A 24 -16.87 0.38 -15.51
C GLU A 24 -15.56 0.11 -14.72
N MET A 25 -15.32 -1.12 -14.28
CA MET A 25 -14.08 -1.51 -13.62
C MET A 25 -12.89 -1.46 -14.59
N ASN A 26 -13.05 -1.91 -15.83
CA ASN A 26 -12.00 -1.88 -16.85
C ASN A 26 -11.66 -0.44 -17.23
N ASP A 27 -12.66 0.42 -17.41
CA ASP A 27 -12.47 1.85 -17.66
C ASP A 27 -11.71 2.51 -16.50
N TRP A 28 -12.10 2.18 -15.27
CA TRP A 28 -11.40 2.67 -14.09
C TRP A 28 -9.95 2.17 -14.02
N CYS A 29 -9.69 0.90 -14.36
CA CYS A 29 -8.34 0.33 -14.39
C CYS A 29 -7.45 0.95 -15.46
N SER A 30 -8.02 1.42 -16.57
CA SER A 30 -7.27 2.02 -17.70
C SER A 30 -7.26 3.54 -17.71
N ARG A 31 -7.92 4.20 -16.74
CA ARG A 31 -8.00 5.66 -16.69
C ARG A 31 -6.62 6.31 -16.61
N PRO A 32 -6.44 7.52 -17.19
CA PRO A 32 -5.24 8.32 -16.97
C PRO A 32 -5.02 8.62 -15.49
N LEU A 33 -3.76 8.75 -15.11
CA LEU A 33 -3.31 9.08 -13.76
C LEU A 33 -2.50 10.37 -13.80
N ASP A 34 -2.30 10.99 -12.62
CA ASP A 34 -1.43 12.16 -12.52
C ASP A 34 0.02 11.81 -12.88
N GLY A 35 0.76 12.78 -13.40
CA GLY A 35 2.14 12.56 -13.84
C GLY A 35 3.11 12.30 -12.70
N VAL A 36 2.87 12.90 -11.51
CA VAL A 36 3.79 12.81 -10.36
C VAL A 36 3.01 12.50 -9.08
N TYR A 37 3.54 11.55 -8.31
CA TYR A 37 3.00 11.22 -6.97
C TYR A 37 4.05 11.42 -5.89
N ALA A 38 3.68 12.09 -4.80
CA ALA A 38 4.55 12.24 -3.63
C ALA A 38 4.86 10.89 -2.98
N ALA A 39 3.87 10.00 -2.92
CA ALA A 39 4.07 8.63 -2.45
C ALA A 39 3.08 7.66 -3.11
N ILE A 40 3.52 6.44 -3.37
CA ILE A 40 2.66 5.30 -3.71
C ILE A 40 2.82 4.24 -2.63
N PHE A 41 1.69 3.77 -2.09
CA PHE A 41 1.64 2.69 -1.10
C PHE A 41 1.08 1.44 -1.78
N ILE A 42 1.78 0.31 -1.66
CA ILE A 42 1.34 -0.99 -2.18
C ILE A 42 1.20 -1.98 -1.02
N ASP A 43 0.03 -2.60 -0.90
CA ASP A 43 -0.23 -3.65 0.11
C ASP A 43 -1.15 -4.73 -0.46
N ALA A 44 -1.09 -5.91 0.14
CA ALA A 44 -1.85 -7.08 -0.27
C ALA A 44 -3.09 -7.30 0.60
N ILE A 45 -4.20 -7.64 -0.07
CA ILE A 45 -5.41 -8.16 0.54
C ILE A 45 -5.54 -9.64 0.15
N VAL A 46 -5.57 -10.54 1.14
CA VAL A 46 -5.79 -11.96 0.87
C VAL A 46 -7.28 -12.21 0.66
N VAL A 47 -7.63 -12.77 -0.49
CA VAL A 47 -8.97 -13.23 -0.84
C VAL A 47 -8.98 -14.74 -1.00
N LYS A 48 -10.13 -15.38 -0.75
CA LYS A 48 -10.31 -16.81 -1.02
C LYS A 48 -11.02 -16.97 -2.37
N VAL A 49 -10.35 -17.61 -3.31
CA VAL A 49 -10.88 -17.85 -4.66
C VAL A 49 -11.02 -19.36 -4.85
N ARG A 50 -12.13 -19.77 -5.46
CA ARG A 50 -12.37 -21.17 -5.84
C ARG A 50 -11.88 -21.36 -7.28
N ASP A 51 -10.73 -22.01 -7.41
CA ASP A 51 -10.19 -22.50 -8.67
C ASP A 51 -9.95 -24.01 -8.51
N GLY A 52 -11.00 -24.79 -8.81
CA GLY A 52 -11.06 -26.22 -8.44
C GLY A 52 -11.20 -26.38 -6.91
N GLN A 53 -10.18 -25.98 -6.17
CA GLN A 53 -10.18 -25.88 -4.69
C GLN A 53 -10.13 -24.42 -4.24
N VAL A 54 -10.59 -24.16 -2.99
CA VAL A 54 -10.52 -22.82 -2.40
C VAL A 54 -9.08 -22.53 -1.99
N ALA A 55 -8.44 -21.59 -2.66
CA ALA A 55 -7.08 -21.12 -2.37
C ALA A 55 -7.06 -19.66 -1.93
N ASN A 56 -6.08 -19.31 -1.08
CA ASN A 56 -5.78 -17.93 -0.75
C ASN A 56 -5.04 -17.29 -1.94
N ARG A 57 -5.53 -16.14 -2.41
CA ARG A 57 -4.91 -15.34 -3.46
C ARG A 57 -4.67 -13.92 -2.96
N PRO A 58 -3.49 -13.33 -3.12
CA PRO A 58 -3.29 -11.92 -2.84
C PRO A 58 -3.92 -11.07 -3.95
N VAL A 59 -4.53 -9.98 -3.57
CA VAL A 59 -4.86 -8.86 -4.46
C VAL A 59 -4.10 -7.65 -3.96
N TYR A 60 -3.26 -7.12 -4.81
CA TYR A 60 -2.45 -5.93 -4.51
C TYR A 60 -3.24 -4.69 -4.83
N ALA A 61 -3.29 -3.77 -3.88
CA ALA A 61 -3.87 -2.44 -4.04
C ALA A 61 -2.76 -1.39 -4.01
N ALA A 62 -2.72 -0.50 -4.98
CA ALA A 62 -1.86 0.66 -4.97
C ALA A 62 -2.66 1.94 -4.71
N ILE A 63 -2.14 2.77 -3.80
CA ILE A 63 -2.70 4.06 -3.47
C ILE A 63 -1.63 5.11 -3.68
N GLY A 64 -1.91 6.09 -4.54
CA GLY A 64 -1.11 7.29 -4.71
C GLY A 64 -1.54 8.42 -3.79
N VAL A 65 -0.60 9.29 -3.46
CA VAL A 65 -0.85 10.60 -2.89
C VAL A 65 -0.29 11.62 -3.85
N THR A 66 -1.17 12.47 -4.39
CA THR A 66 -0.82 13.51 -5.36
C THR A 66 -0.02 14.63 -4.71
N LEU A 67 0.50 15.56 -5.51
CA LEU A 67 1.24 16.72 -5.01
C LEU A 67 0.33 17.73 -4.27
N GLU A 68 -1.00 17.64 -4.44
CA GLU A 68 -2.00 18.38 -3.67
C GLU A 68 -2.33 17.70 -2.33
N GLY A 69 -1.75 16.52 -2.08
CA GLY A 69 -2.04 15.71 -0.89
C GLY A 69 -3.34 14.91 -0.99
N CYS A 70 -3.93 14.80 -2.18
CA CYS A 70 -5.12 13.99 -2.44
C CYS A 70 -4.76 12.52 -2.54
N LYS A 71 -5.69 11.65 -2.11
CA LYS A 71 -5.52 10.22 -2.20
C LYS A 71 -6.19 9.69 -3.48
N ASP A 72 -5.44 8.93 -4.28
CA ASP A 72 -5.94 8.24 -5.45
C ASP A 72 -5.70 6.73 -5.34
N ILE A 73 -6.72 5.91 -5.62
CA ILE A 73 -6.58 4.45 -5.66
C ILE A 73 -6.21 4.07 -7.09
N LEU A 74 -4.93 3.78 -7.32
CA LEU A 74 -4.35 3.64 -8.65
C LEU A 74 -4.78 2.37 -9.38
N GLY A 75 -4.96 1.26 -8.64
CA GLY A 75 -5.37 -0.01 -9.25
C GLY A 75 -5.42 -1.17 -8.26
N LEU A 76 -5.88 -2.30 -8.80
CA LEU A 76 -5.99 -3.60 -8.12
C LEU A 76 -5.46 -4.68 -9.06
N TRP A 77 -4.51 -5.50 -8.60
CA TRP A 77 -3.93 -6.59 -9.38
C TRP A 77 -4.00 -7.89 -8.61
N ALA A 78 -4.58 -8.92 -9.22
CA ALA A 78 -4.57 -10.26 -8.65
C ALA A 78 -3.20 -10.91 -8.82
N GLY A 79 -2.71 -11.52 -7.76
CA GLY A 79 -1.47 -12.28 -7.75
C GLY A 79 -1.70 -13.75 -7.45
N THR A 80 -0.65 -14.55 -7.59
CA THR A 80 -0.66 -15.99 -7.36
C THR A 80 -0.13 -16.39 -5.98
N GLY A 81 0.56 -15.45 -5.27
CA GLY A 81 1.18 -15.66 -3.96
C GLY A 81 2.68 -15.97 -4.02
N GLY A 82 3.30 -15.77 -5.17
CA GLY A 82 4.75 -15.96 -5.39
C GLY A 82 5.28 -14.95 -6.39
N GLU A 83 4.80 -13.71 -6.31
CA GLU A 83 5.13 -12.64 -7.24
C GLU A 83 6.62 -12.30 -7.18
N GLY A 84 7.22 -12.17 -8.35
CA GLY A 84 8.59 -11.73 -8.53
C GLY A 84 8.68 -10.52 -9.44
N ALA A 85 9.89 -10.17 -9.85
CA ALA A 85 10.17 -8.97 -10.65
C ALA A 85 9.30 -8.87 -11.93
N LYS A 86 8.98 -9.99 -12.59
CA LYS A 86 8.13 -9.99 -13.79
C LYS A 86 6.71 -9.46 -13.51
N PHE A 87 6.12 -9.86 -12.40
CA PHE A 87 4.78 -9.37 -12.00
C PHE A 87 4.83 -7.88 -11.70
N TRP A 88 5.82 -7.44 -10.93
CA TRP A 88 5.98 -6.02 -10.56
C TRP A 88 6.31 -5.16 -11.78
N MET A 89 7.09 -5.67 -12.73
CA MET A 89 7.33 -4.97 -14.00
C MET A 89 6.02 -4.72 -14.75
N ALA A 90 5.13 -5.69 -14.82
CA ALA A 90 3.84 -5.50 -15.47
C ALA A 90 2.98 -4.45 -14.73
N VAL A 91 2.92 -4.51 -13.37
CA VAL A 91 2.18 -3.56 -12.55
C VAL A 91 2.72 -2.13 -12.70
N LEU A 92 4.03 -1.93 -12.58
CA LEU A 92 4.62 -0.59 -12.67
C LEU A 92 4.60 -0.04 -14.11
N THR A 93 4.72 -0.90 -15.12
CA THR A 93 4.56 -0.51 -16.53
C THR A 93 3.12 -0.08 -16.82
N ASP A 94 2.11 -0.77 -16.28
CA ASP A 94 0.71 -0.34 -16.37
C ASP A 94 0.52 1.07 -15.80
N LEU A 95 1.01 1.32 -14.59
CA LEU A 95 0.95 2.63 -13.96
C LEU A 95 1.66 3.71 -14.79
N LYS A 96 2.85 3.41 -15.33
CA LYS A 96 3.61 4.31 -16.20
C LYS A 96 2.86 4.62 -17.50
N ASN A 97 2.29 3.62 -18.16
CA ASN A 97 1.53 3.79 -19.39
C ASN A 97 0.25 4.62 -19.18
N ARG A 98 -0.27 4.63 -17.98
CA ARG A 98 -1.42 5.46 -17.58
C ARG A 98 -1.05 6.89 -17.19
N GLY A 99 0.23 7.27 -17.30
CA GLY A 99 0.70 8.65 -17.17
C GLY A 99 1.69 8.91 -16.05
N ILE A 100 1.94 8.01 -15.12
CA ILE A 100 2.88 8.26 -14.02
C ILE A 100 4.30 8.31 -14.54
N SER A 101 4.86 9.51 -14.59
CA SER A 101 6.24 9.77 -15.02
C SER A 101 7.24 9.73 -13.87
N ASP A 102 6.83 10.11 -12.66
CA ASP A 102 7.70 10.15 -11.47
C ASP A 102 6.96 9.86 -10.16
N VAL A 103 7.69 9.28 -9.20
CA VAL A 103 7.21 8.96 -7.85
C VAL A 103 8.32 9.24 -6.85
N PHE A 104 8.08 10.02 -5.79
CA PHE A 104 9.14 10.30 -4.83
C PHE A 104 9.38 9.12 -3.90
N PHE A 105 8.32 8.52 -3.34
CA PHE A 105 8.42 7.34 -2.49
C PHE A 105 7.49 6.22 -2.94
N LEU A 106 8.01 5.00 -2.93
CA LEU A 106 7.18 3.80 -3.03
C LEU A 106 7.29 3.02 -1.72
N VAL A 107 6.18 2.89 -1.00
CA VAL A 107 6.10 2.23 0.31
C VAL A 107 5.42 0.87 0.16
N CYS A 108 6.09 -0.19 0.59
CA CYS A 108 5.55 -1.56 0.49
C CYS A 108 5.95 -2.45 1.68
N ASP A 109 5.36 -3.63 1.80
CA ASP A 109 5.68 -4.62 2.84
C ASP A 109 6.60 -5.72 2.29
N GLY A 110 7.89 -5.40 2.07
CA GLY A 110 8.91 -6.40 1.73
C GLY A 110 8.60 -7.27 0.50
N LEU A 111 8.03 -6.66 -0.55
CA LEU A 111 7.62 -7.36 -1.77
C LEU A 111 8.85 -7.69 -2.63
N LYS A 112 9.17 -8.98 -2.73
CA LYS A 112 10.36 -9.47 -3.46
C LYS A 112 10.35 -9.03 -4.92
N GLY A 113 11.49 -8.52 -5.38
CA GLY A 113 11.69 -8.07 -6.77
C GLY A 113 11.05 -6.73 -7.09
N LEU A 114 10.29 -6.13 -6.18
CA LEU A 114 9.70 -4.81 -6.40
C LEU A 114 10.75 -3.69 -6.34
N PRO A 115 11.70 -3.65 -5.37
CA PRO A 115 12.72 -2.60 -5.33
C PRO A 115 13.55 -2.49 -6.61
N GLU A 116 13.99 -3.63 -7.15
CA GLU A 116 14.78 -3.68 -8.39
C GLU A 116 13.98 -3.19 -9.58
N VAL A 117 12.69 -3.51 -9.65
CA VAL A 117 11.81 -3.05 -10.72
C VAL A 117 11.54 -1.55 -10.61
N VAL A 118 11.35 -1.02 -9.40
CA VAL A 118 11.18 0.42 -9.17
C VAL A 118 12.40 1.18 -9.69
N ALA A 119 13.62 0.71 -9.38
CA ALA A 119 14.86 1.33 -9.85
C ALA A 119 14.96 1.37 -11.39
N ASN A 120 14.35 0.41 -12.09
CA ASN A 120 14.31 0.37 -13.55
C ASN A 120 13.22 1.29 -14.14
N VAL A 121 12.07 1.39 -13.49
CA VAL A 121 10.91 2.15 -14.04
C VAL A 121 10.97 3.63 -13.64
N TRP A 122 11.32 3.89 -12.38
CA TRP A 122 11.47 5.23 -11.78
C TRP A 122 12.77 5.32 -10.98
N PRO A 123 13.93 5.58 -11.64
CA PRO A 123 15.25 5.51 -11.01
C PRO A 123 15.46 6.43 -9.81
N LEU A 124 14.69 7.51 -9.72
CA LEU A 124 14.79 8.50 -8.64
C LEU A 124 13.84 8.22 -7.47
N THR A 125 13.05 7.14 -7.53
CA THR A 125 12.11 6.78 -6.48
C THR A 125 12.83 6.13 -5.30
N THR A 126 12.57 6.63 -4.11
CA THR A 126 13.01 5.99 -2.87
C THR A 126 12.03 4.87 -2.51
N VAL A 127 12.52 3.62 -2.47
CA VAL A 127 11.74 2.49 -1.96
C VAL A 127 11.85 2.44 -0.44
N GLN A 128 10.69 2.35 0.23
CA GLN A 128 10.60 2.36 1.68
C GLN A 128 9.80 1.16 2.19
N THR A 129 10.39 0.38 3.08
CA THR A 129 9.64 -0.66 3.81
C THR A 129 8.64 -0.01 4.77
N CYS A 130 7.41 -0.52 4.76
CA CYS A 130 6.36 -0.05 5.65
C CYS A 130 6.71 -0.33 7.12
N VAL A 131 7.03 0.70 7.87
CA VAL A 131 7.44 0.62 9.29
C VAL A 131 6.39 -0.08 10.15
N ILE A 132 5.10 0.17 9.89
CA ILE A 132 4.01 -0.46 10.66
C ILE A 132 3.92 -1.98 10.40
N HIS A 133 4.13 -2.41 9.15
CA HIS A 133 4.20 -3.84 8.85
C HIS A 133 5.43 -4.49 9.51
N LEU A 134 6.56 -3.83 9.51
CA LEU A 134 7.76 -4.30 10.19
C LEU A 134 7.53 -4.45 11.70
N ILE A 135 6.92 -3.46 12.35
CA ILE A 135 6.52 -3.53 13.77
C ILE A 135 5.51 -4.68 14.00
N ARG A 136 4.49 -4.82 13.15
CA ARG A 136 3.49 -5.88 13.27
C ARG A 136 4.11 -7.28 13.11
N ASN A 137 5.04 -7.43 12.18
CA ASN A 137 5.76 -8.67 11.97
C ASN A 137 6.70 -8.99 13.16
N THR A 138 7.29 -7.98 13.81
CA THR A 138 8.03 -8.14 15.06
C THR A 138 7.17 -8.83 16.13
N PHE A 139 5.95 -8.33 16.35
CA PHE A 139 5.04 -8.94 17.34
C PHE A 139 4.57 -10.36 16.99
N ARG A 140 4.54 -10.72 15.70
CA ARG A 140 4.23 -12.11 15.30
C ARG A 140 5.35 -13.10 15.65
N LEU A 141 6.58 -12.61 15.78
CA LEU A 141 7.77 -13.39 16.09
C LEU A 141 8.09 -13.42 17.60
N ALA A 142 7.30 -12.72 18.42
CA ALA A 142 7.51 -12.58 19.85
C ALA A 142 6.31 -13.06 20.67
N SER A 143 6.58 -13.52 21.90
CA SER A 143 5.52 -13.90 22.84
C SER A 143 4.72 -12.67 23.29
N LYS A 144 3.40 -12.83 23.45
CA LYS A 144 2.51 -11.74 23.88
C LYS A 144 2.92 -11.13 25.22
N ARG A 145 3.49 -11.91 26.12
CA ARG A 145 3.95 -11.44 27.44
C ARG A 145 5.05 -10.37 27.34
N ASP A 146 5.85 -10.41 26.26
CA ASP A 146 7.02 -9.55 26.08
C ASP A 146 6.75 -8.38 25.12
N TRP A 147 5.50 -8.28 24.54
CA TRP A 147 5.16 -7.26 23.55
C TRP A 147 5.40 -5.83 24.03
N ASP A 148 5.05 -5.50 25.29
CA ASP A 148 5.21 -4.13 25.80
C ASP A 148 6.69 -3.77 25.99
N ALA A 149 7.52 -4.73 26.40
CA ALA A 149 8.97 -4.54 26.51
C ALA A 149 9.61 -4.38 25.12
N ILE A 150 9.30 -5.28 24.19
CA ILE A 150 9.79 -5.21 22.81
C ILE A 150 9.31 -3.93 22.12
N LYS A 151 8.06 -3.49 22.34
CA LYS A 151 7.56 -2.23 21.80
C LYS A 151 8.42 -1.03 22.26
N ARG A 152 8.82 -1.01 23.53
CA ARG A 152 9.72 0.03 24.05
C ARG A 152 11.10 -0.06 23.44
N ALA A 153 11.64 -1.27 23.28
CA ALA A 153 12.99 -1.51 22.74
C ALA A 153 13.09 -1.20 21.23
N ILE A 154 12.06 -1.46 20.42
CA ILE A 154 12.09 -1.15 18.98
C ILE A 154 11.79 0.33 18.68
N ARG A 155 11.15 1.06 19.59
CA ARG A 155 10.75 2.46 19.34
C ARG A 155 11.94 3.36 18.98
N PRO A 156 13.10 3.33 19.68
CA PRO A 156 14.27 4.13 19.35
C PRO A 156 14.75 3.94 17.91
N ILE A 157 14.57 2.75 17.32
CA ILE A 157 15.02 2.45 15.96
C ILE A 157 14.29 3.31 14.93
N TYR A 158 12.96 3.35 14.96
CA TYR A 158 12.17 4.07 13.95
C TYR A 158 11.86 5.53 14.33
N THR A 159 12.24 5.97 15.53
CA THR A 159 12.18 7.38 15.95
C THR A 159 13.54 8.05 16.00
N ALA A 160 14.58 7.35 15.56
CA ALA A 160 15.96 7.85 15.56
C ALA A 160 16.10 9.15 14.77
N VAL A 161 17.04 9.98 15.18
CA VAL A 161 17.36 11.24 14.49
C VAL A 161 18.21 11.01 13.24
N SER A 162 18.90 9.87 13.16
CA SER A 162 19.77 9.49 12.03
C SER A 162 19.85 7.98 11.87
N ALA A 163 20.35 7.54 10.71
CA ALA A 163 20.62 6.12 10.42
C ALA A 163 21.62 5.51 11.43
N THR A 164 22.64 6.28 11.85
CA THR A 164 23.62 5.83 12.84
C THR A 164 22.98 5.59 14.22
N ALA A 165 22.12 6.50 14.66
CA ALA A 165 21.39 6.34 15.91
C ALA A 165 20.41 5.16 15.85
N ALA A 166 19.76 4.95 14.70
CA ALA A 166 18.89 3.79 14.48
C ALA A 166 19.68 2.47 14.52
N ALA A 167 20.88 2.43 13.93
CA ALA A 167 21.75 1.25 13.97
C ALA A 167 22.17 0.90 15.39
N ALA A 168 22.58 1.90 16.18
CA ALA A 168 22.92 1.72 17.58
C ALA A 168 21.73 1.16 18.38
N ALA A 169 20.53 1.70 18.17
CA ALA A 169 19.32 1.20 18.82
C ALA A 169 18.95 -0.24 18.40
N LEU A 170 19.25 -0.64 17.15
CA LEU A 170 19.09 -2.04 16.71
C LEU A 170 20.10 -2.97 17.38
N ASP A 171 21.35 -2.52 17.58
CA ASP A 171 22.37 -3.28 18.28
C ASP A 171 22.02 -3.44 19.78
N GLU A 172 21.44 -2.41 20.41
CA GLU A 172 20.89 -2.51 21.77
C GLU A 172 19.74 -3.53 21.84
N LEU A 173 18.83 -3.51 20.87
CA LEU A 173 17.75 -4.51 20.77
C LEU A 173 18.33 -5.93 20.62
N ASP A 174 19.39 -6.10 19.82
CA ASP A 174 20.06 -7.41 19.64
C ASP A 174 20.72 -7.88 20.94
N ALA A 175 21.41 -6.99 21.65
CA ALA A 175 22.05 -7.30 22.93
C ALA A 175 21.03 -7.74 24.01
N GLU A 176 19.86 -7.08 24.07
CA GLU A 176 18.81 -7.38 25.07
C GLU A 176 17.97 -8.59 24.68
N TRP A 177 17.56 -8.71 23.40
CA TRP A 177 16.53 -9.65 22.96
C TRP A 177 17.01 -10.66 21.92
N GLY A 178 18.23 -10.51 21.36
CA GLY A 178 18.73 -11.31 20.23
C GLY A 178 18.82 -12.79 20.54
N GLN A 179 19.21 -13.16 21.77
CA GLN A 179 19.29 -14.56 22.21
C GLN A 179 17.90 -15.21 22.26
N GLN A 180 16.88 -14.51 22.75
CA GLN A 180 15.53 -15.02 22.89
C GLN A 180 14.72 -14.89 21.60
N TYR A 181 14.88 -13.80 20.87
CA TYR A 181 14.10 -13.45 19.68
C TYR A 181 14.98 -13.14 18.46
N GLY A 182 15.97 -13.98 18.17
CA GLY A 182 16.86 -13.82 17.02
C GLY A 182 16.15 -13.69 15.67
N ALA A 183 14.91 -14.20 15.56
CA ALA A 183 14.07 -14.00 14.37
C ALA A 183 13.61 -12.55 14.22
N VAL A 184 13.38 -11.82 15.33
CA VAL A 184 13.06 -10.39 15.33
C VAL A 184 14.26 -9.59 14.80
N ILE A 185 15.45 -9.90 15.31
CA ILE A 185 16.68 -9.21 14.87
C ILE A 185 16.92 -9.42 13.38
N ARG A 186 16.81 -10.67 12.91
CA ARG A 186 16.93 -10.97 11.46
C ARG A 186 15.91 -10.23 10.62
N LEU A 187 14.65 -10.10 11.09
CA LEU A 187 13.62 -9.34 10.40
C LEU A 187 14.05 -7.88 10.17
N TRP A 188 14.55 -7.19 11.20
CA TRP A 188 14.99 -5.81 11.11
C TRP A 188 16.27 -5.65 10.27
N ARG A 189 17.26 -6.53 10.45
CA ARG A 189 18.52 -6.50 9.67
C ARG A 189 18.25 -6.78 8.18
N ASN A 190 17.34 -7.71 7.84
CA ASN A 190 17.00 -8.01 6.45
C ASN A 190 16.23 -6.88 5.76
N ALA A 191 15.44 -6.12 6.51
CA ALA A 191 14.69 -4.98 5.98
C ALA A 191 15.49 -3.67 6.00
N TRP A 192 16.72 -3.67 6.50
CA TRP A 192 17.47 -2.47 6.87
C TRP A 192 17.63 -1.49 5.71
N GLN A 193 18.02 -1.96 4.55
CA GLN A 193 18.33 -1.12 3.39
C GLN A 193 17.09 -0.36 2.88
N GLU A 194 15.92 -1.02 2.90
CA GLU A 194 14.65 -0.40 2.50
C GLU A 194 13.92 0.29 3.67
N PHE A 195 14.36 0.04 4.92
CA PHE A 195 13.82 0.70 6.11
C PHE A 195 14.45 2.06 6.37
N ILE A 196 15.77 2.16 6.26
CA ILE A 196 16.57 3.32 6.70
C ILE A 196 16.29 4.62 5.91
N PRO A 197 15.96 4.61 4.60
CA PRO A 197 15.94 5.83 3.78
C PRO A 197 15.04 6.95 4.32
N PHE A 198 13.92 6.63 5.00
CA PHE A 198 13.02 7.68 5.51
C PHE A 198 13.66 8.55 6.59
N LEU A 199 14.71 8.08 7.28
CA LEU A 199 15.41 8.83 8.32
C LEU A 199 16.25 10.00 7.76
N ASP A 200 16.51 10.03 6.46
CA ASP A 200 17.25 11.12 5.81
C ASP A 200 16.37 12.34 5.52
N TYR A 201 15.05 12.24 5.78
CA TYR A 201 14.07 13.28 5.44
C TYR A 201 13.51 13.98 6.68
N ASP A 202 12.87 15.12 6.47
CA ASP A 202 12.23 15.92 7.51
C ASP A 202 11.12 15.16 8.26
N THR A 203 10.85 15.59 9.49
CA THR A 203 9.86 14.95 10.38
C THR A 203 8.47 14.88 9.76
N GLU A 204 8.07 15.88 8.99
CA GLU A 204 6.79 15.94 8.27
C GLU A 204 6.68 14.80 7.25
N ILE A 205 7.74 14.58 6.45
CA ILE A 205 7.83 13.48 5.47
C ILE A 205 7.83 12.13 6.21
N ARG A 206 8.67 11.98 7.25
CA ARG A 206 8.72 10.74 8.05
C ARG A 206 7.36 10.39 8.64
N THR A 207 6.64 11.38 9.16
CA THR A 207 5.33 11.19 9.79
C THR A 207 4.31 10.61 8.81
N VAL A 208 4.26 11.06 7.58
CA VAL A 208 3.30 10.57 6.58
C VAL A 208 3.72 9.25 5.99
N LEU A 209 5.01 9.00 5.78
CA LEU A 209 5.53 7.71 5.30
C LEU A 209 5.35 6.59 6.33
N CYS A 210 5.56 6.90 7.62
CA CYS A 210 5.35 5.95 8.72
C CYS A 210 3.88 5.78 9.09
N SER A 211 2.99 6.69 8.66
CA SER A 211 1.56 6.57 8.93
C SER A 211 0.87 5.77 7.85
N THR A 212 0.63 4.50 8.10
CA THR A 212 -0.12 3.60 7.19
C THR A 212 -1.62 3.88 7.12
N ASN A 213 -2.12 4.91 7.79
CA ASN A 213 -3.55 5.25 7.79
C ASN A 213 -4.15 5.38 6.38
N ALA A 214 -3.30 5.64 5.36
CA ALA A 214 -3.69 5.69 3.97
C ALA A 214 -4.23 4.35 3.50
N ILE A 215 -3.36 3.35 3.52
CA ILE A 215 -3.65 2.03 2.98
C ILE A 215 -4.41 1.16 3.99
N GLU A 216 -4.16 1.31 5.30
CA GLU A 216 -4.84 0.52 6.33
C GLU A 216 -6.35 0.78 6.37
N SER A 217 -6.79 2.04 6.24
CA SER A 217 -8.21 2.38 6.22
C SER A 217 -8.92 1.76 5.02
N LEU A 218 -8.28 1.73 3.85
CA LEU A 218 -8.78 1.08 2.65
C LEU A 218 -8.81 -0.44 2.83
N ASN A 219 -7.70 -1.01 3.28
CA ASN A 219 -7.59 -2.46 3.49
C ASN A 219 -8.57 -2.98 4.53
N ALA A 220 -8.87 -2.21 5.57
CA ALA A 220 -9.90 -2.56 6.54
C ALA A 220 -11.29 -2.68 5.89
N ARG A 221 -11.62 -1.81 4.94
CA ARG A 221 -12.89 -1.86 4.19
C ARG A 221 -12.90 -3.04 3.21
N TYR A 222 -11.80 -3.27 2.50
CA TYR A 222 -11.66 -4.43 1.64
C TYR A 222 -11.78 -5.74 2.42
N ARG A 223 -11.06 -5.89 3.54
CA ARG A 223 -11.14 -7.08 4.40
C ARG A 223 -12.55 -7.31 4.94
N ARG A 224 -13.29 -6.23 5.27
CA ARG A 224 -14.69 -6.35 5.70
C ARG A 224 -15.59 -6.89 4.57
N ALA A 225 -15.44 -6.38 3.36
CA ALA A 225 -16.22 -6.83 2.19
C ALA A 225 -15.89 -8.28 1.81
N VAL A 226 -14.60 -8.64 1.82
CA VAL A 226 -14.12 -10.02 1.58
C VAL A 226 -14.65 -10.97 2.64
N LYS A 227 -14.54 -10.61 3.93
CA LYS A 227 -15.04 -11.43 5.05
C LYS A 227 -16.55 -11.68 4.96
N ALA A 228 -17.32 -10.69 4.56
CA ALA A 228 -18.78 -10.80 4.41
C ALA A 228 -19.20 -11.81 3.32
N ARG A 229 -18.32 -12.06 2.32
CA ARG A 229 -18.58 -13.00 1.20
C ARG A 229 -18.01 -14.39 1.40
N GLY A 230 -17.00 -14.53 2.24
CA GLY A 230 -16.33 -15.80 2.53
C GLY A 230 -15.35 -16.22 1.43
N HIS A 231 -15.85 -16.59 0.24
CA HIS A 231 -15.01 -16.94 -0.93
C HIS A 231 -15.64 -16.46 -2.22
N PHE A 232 -14.82 -16.33 -3.27
CA PHE A 232 -15.22 -15.89 -4.59
C PHE A 232 -15.14 -17.05 -5.60
N PRO A 233 -16.06 -17.13 -6.58
CA PRO A 233 -16.01 -18.17 -7.60
C PRO A 233 -14.81 -17.99 -8.56
N THR A 234 -14.37 -16.75 -8.80
CA THR A 234 -13.26 -16.40 -9.70
C THR A 234 -12.49 -15.21 -9.15
N GLU A 235 -11.27 -14.99 -9.66
CA GLU A 235 -10.47 -13.79 -9.36
C GLU A 235 -11.18 -12.52 -9.81
N GLN A 236 -11.81 -12.53 -11.00
CA GLN A 236 -12.59 -11.40 -11.50
C GLN A 236 -13.75 -11.03 -10.56
N ALA A 237 -14.42 -12.00 -9.94
CA ALA A 237 -15.46 -11.76 -8.95
C ALA A 237 -14.90 -11.09 -7.68
N ALA A 238 -13.68 -11.46 -7.28
CA ALA A 238 -12.99 -10.82 -6.17
C ALA A 238 -12.59 -9.37 -6.51
N LEU A 239 -11.97 -9.14 -7.67
CA LEU A 239 -11.59 -7.80 -8.16
C LEU A 239 -12.81 -6.88 -8.27
N LYS A 240 -13.93 -7.38 -8.85
CA LYS A 240 -15.18 -6.64 -8.93
C LYS A 240 -15.70 -6.24 -7.54
N CYS A 241 -15.64 -7.13 -6.56
CA CYS A 241 -16.03 -6.82 -5.19
C CYS A 241 -15.18 -5.68 -4.60
N LEU A 242 -13.87 -5.75 -4.77
CA LEU A 242 -12.95 -4.72 -4.28
C LEU A 242 -13.14 -3.39 -5.04
N TYR A 243 -13.34 -3.45 -6.36
CA TYR A 243 -13.67 -2.27 -7.16
C TYR A 243 -14.95 -1.56 -6.66
N LEU A 244 -16.01 -2.29 -6.36
CA LEU A 244 -17.24 -1.70 -5.82
C LEU A 244 -17.02 -1.03 -4.45
N VAL A 245 -16.13 -1.56 -3.62
CA VAL A 245 -15.70 -0.89 -2.39
C VAL A 245 -14.94 0.39 -2.73
N THR A 246 -13.99 0.34 -3.66
CA THR A 246 -13.25 1.52 -4.14
C THR A 246 -14.20 2.61 -4.59
N ARG A 247 -15.15 2.28 -5.49
CA ARG A 247 -16.16 3.22 -6.02
C ARG A 247 -17.04 3.82 -4.91
N SER A 248 -17.38 3.03 -3.89
CA SER A 248 -18.18 3.53 -2.75
C SER A 248 -17.42 4.54 -1.88
N LEU A 249 -16.09 4.49 -1.91
CA LEU A 249 -15.22 5.39 -1.12
C LEU A 249 -14.93 6.70 -1.84
N ASP A 250 -14.79 6.63 -3.14
CA ASP A 250 -14.54 7.76 -4.01
C ASP A 250 -15.41 7.68 -5.29
N PRO A 251 -16.68 8.07 -5.19
CA PRO A 251 -17.60 8.04 -6.34
C PRO A 251 -17.18 8.98 -7.48
N THR A 252 -16.35 9.96 -7.18
CA THR A 252 -15.95 11.00 -8.15
C THR A 252 -14.58 10.72 -8.79
N GLY A 253 -13.78 9.82 -8.22
CA GLY A 253 -12.41 9.58 -8.64
C GLY A 253 -11.43 10.72 -8.37
N LYS A 254 -11.86 11.76 -7.61
CA LYS A 254 -11.07 12.97 -7.33
C LYS A 254 -10.34 12.93 -5.97
N GLY A 255 -10.41 11.80 -5.26
CA GLY A 255 -9.85 11.67 -3.92
C GLY A 255 -10.72 12.30 -2.82
N GLN A 256 -10.35 12.12 -1.56
CA GLN A 256 -11.11 12.63 -0.41
C GLN A 256 -10.46 13.90 0.14
N ALA A 257 -11.18 15.01 0.12
CA ALA A 257 -10.73 16.33 0.59
C ALA A 257 -10.18 16.35 2.05
N ARG A 258 -10.66 15.48 2.94
CA ARG A 258 -10.16 15.35 4.32
C ARG A 258 -8.70 14.88 4.42
N TRP A 259 -8.16 14.27 3.38
CA TRP A 259 -6.77 13.83 3.33
C TRP A 259 -5.81 14.97 3.11
N THR A 260 -6.18 15.93 2.29
CA THR A 260 -5.39 17.11 1.93
C THR A 260 -4.87 17.83 3.17
N MET A 261 -5.71 18.02 4.19
CA MET A 261 -5.30 18.72 5.42
C MET A 261 -4.17 18.04 6.18
N ARG A 262 -4.16 16.69 6.20
CA ARG A 262 -3.14 15.93 6.94
C ARG A 262 -1.80 15.87 6.18
N TRP A 263 -1.85 15.87 4.86
CA TRP A 263 -0.66 15.78 4.01
C TRP A 263 -0.06 17.14 3.70
N LYS A 264 -0.79 18.24 3.88
CA LYS A 264 -0.34 19.58 3.51
C LYS A 264 1.03 19.98 4.10
N PRO A 265 1.35 19.76 5.40
CA PRO A 265 2.68 20.06 5.93
C PRO A 265 3.77 19.22 5.24
N ALA A 266 3.48 17.92 5.02
CA ALA A 266 4.43 17.03 4.33
C ALA A 266 4.64 17.45 2.87
N ILE A 267 3.59 17.82 2.14
CA ILE A 267 3.72 18.27 0.73
C ILE A 267 4.60 19.52 0.64
N ASN A 268 4.54 20.45 1.58
CA ASN A 268 5.46 21.58 1.64
C ASN A 268 6.92 21.11 1.84
N ALA A 269 7.14 20.15 2.74
CA ALA A 269 8.47 19.56 2.93
C ALA A 269 8.94 18.79 1.67
N PHE A 270 8.05 18.07 0.99
CA PHE A 270 8.34 17.44 -0.29
C PHE A 270 8.74 18.47 -1.35
N ALA A 271 8.03 19.61 -1.44
CA ALA A 271 8.36 20.68 -2.39
C ALA A 271 9.75 21.28 -2.14
N ILE A 272 10.16 21.40 -0.88
CA ILE A 272 11.51 21.87 -0.54
C ILE A 272 12.56 20.81 -0.90
N THR A 273 12.30 19.53 -0.57
CA THR A 273 13.26 18.44 -0.74
C THR A 273 13.40 18.01 -2.21
N PHE A 274 12.31 18.02 -2.97
CA PHE A 274 12.22 17.50 -4.34
C PHE A 274 11.84 18.58 -5.36
N GLY A 275 12.14 19.86 -5.07
CA GLY A 275 11.70 21.01 -5.87
C GLY A 275 11.96 20.86 -7.37
N ASP A 276 13.13 20.33 -7.76
CA ASP A 276 13.52 20.11 -9.16
C ASP A 276 12.64 19.04 -9.87
N ARG A 277 11.93 18.22 -9.10
CA ARG A 277 11.05 17.14 -9.59
C ARG A 277 9.56 17.51 -9.55
N PHE A 278 9.22 18.66 -8.96
CA PHE A 278 7.86 19.18 -9.06
C PHE A 278 7.61 19.69 -10.47
N PRO A 279 6.45 19.39 -11.07
CA PRO A 279 6.05 20.02 -12.34
C PRO A 279 6.15 21.54 -12.19
N ALA A 280 6.70 22.21 -13.22
CA ALA A 280 6.66 23.66 -13.25
C ALA A 280 5.21 24.12 -13.09
N ALA A 281 4.96 25.07 -12.20
CA ALA A 281 3.62 25.64 -12.03
C ALA A 281 3.19 26.16 -13.44
N GLU A 282 2.13 25.57 -13.99
CA GLU A 282 1.53 26.11 -15.20
C GLU A 282 1.05 27.52 -14.86
N THR A 283 1.77 28.51 -15.38
CA THR A 283 1.36 29.92 -15.27
C THR A 283 0.21 30.10 -16.26
N TYR A 284 -1.02 30.08 -15.74
CA TYR A 284 -2.21 30.48 -16.49
C TYR A 284 -2.34 32.01 -16.52
#